data_e3b70a2f0989e720d2a85d2769d3f722
#
_entry.id   e3b70a2f0989e720d2a85d2769d3f722
#
_cell.length_a   1.000
_cell.length_b   1.000
_cell.length_c   1.000
_cell.angle_alpha   90.00
_cell.angle_beta   90.00
_cell.angle_gamma   90.00
#
_symmetry.space_group_name_H-M   'P 1'
#
loop_
_entity.id
_entity.type
_entity.pdbx_description
1 polymer ?
#
loop_
_entity_poly.entity_id
_entity_poly.type
_entity_poly.pdbx_seq_one_letter_code
_entity_poly.pdbx_strand_id
1 'polypeptide(L)'
;MDKWDVPASRPRLKGGNVPLCDLSSRTVLHYLGSLAYFSQYRRTKVGIPFSEIKQSAEIAAQFADAACNFIQRLVSNTEDWAIITTPRRRHSDGFHFATAVCERISANLGIPFYADAVQCINRNRLDPDFHLLRPIAERRVIVYDDIITTGTTLSATVALLADRDFVFNLISINNR
;
A
#
# COMPACT_ATOMS: atom_id res chain seq x y z
N MET A 1 -30.93 10.74 5.86
CA MET A 1 -29.75 11.04 6.71
C MET A 1 -28.93 9.77 6.83
N ASP A 2 -27.86 9.68 6.09
CA ASP A 2 -27.03 8.47 6.07
C ASP A 2 -26.31 8.34 7.41
N LYS A 3 -26.35 7.16 8.01
CA LYS A 3 -25.68 6.84 9.30
C LYS A 3 -24.15 7.09 9.31
N TRP A 4 -23.61 7.57 8.21
CA TRP A 4 -22.18 7.75 8.00
C TRP A 4 -21.74 9.22 7.99
N ASP A 5 -22.69 10.17 8.02
CA ASP A 5 -22.43 11.61 8.17
C ASP A 5 -22.20 12.03 9.64
N VAL A 6 -21.80 11.08 10.48
CA VAL A 6 -21.30 11.42 11.81
C VAL A 6 -19.98 12.17 11.63
N PRO A 7 -19.90 13.45 12.06
CA PRO A 7 -18.69 14.24 11.95
C PRO A 7 -17.51 13.48 12.55
N ALA A 8 -16.34 13.63 11.92
CA ALA A 8 -15.09 12.98 12.30
C ALA A 8 -14.50 13.43 13.66
N SER A 9 -15.31 13.83 14.59
CA SER A 9 -14.94 14.17 15.97
C SER A 9 -15.19 12.99 16.92
N ARG A 10 -14.62 11.83 16.63
CA ARG A 10 -14.32 10.93 17.75
C ARG A 10 -13.26 11.62 18.58
N PRO A 11 -13.50 11.85 19.90
CA PRO A 11 -12.46 12.39 20.75
C PRO A 11 -11.22 11.51 20.59
N ARG A 12 -10.11 12.08 20.11
CA ARG A 12 -8.82 11.40 20.13
C ARG A 12 -8.57 11.08 21.58
N LEU A 13 -8.54 9.81 21.94
CA LEU A 13 -8.11 9.38 23.27
C LEU A 13 -6.75 10.04 23.50
N LYS A 14 -6.73 11.05 24.37
CA LYS A 14 -5.50 11.72 24.79
C LYS A 14 -4.65 10.63 25.46
N GLY A 15 -3.53 10.23 24.83
CA GLY A 15 -2.60 9.25 25.36
C GLY A 15 -2.31 8.04 24.50
N GLY A 16 -2.94 7.88 23.31
CA GLY A 16 -2.56 6.84 22.36
C GLY A 16 -1.17 7.13 21.78
N ASN A 17 -0.24 6.18 21.85
CA ASN A 17 1.05 6.27 21.19
C ASN A 17 0.85 6.56 19.68
N VAL A 18 1.18 7.78 19.24
CA VAL A 18 1.17 8.14 17.83
C VAL A 18 2.14 7.21 17.11
N PRO A 19 1.73 6.48 16.07
CA PRO A 19 2.66 5.63 15.35
C PRO A 19 3.68 6.48 14.59
N LEU A 20 4.95 6.20 14.83
CA LEU A 20 6.10 6.92 14.29
C LEU A 20 6.97 6.00 13.42
N CYS A 21 7.71 6.59 12.49
CA CYS A 21 8.73 5.92 11.68
C CYS A 21 9.96 6.83 11.57
N ASP A 22 11.15 6.27 11.79
CA ASP A 22 12.42 6.99 11.70
C ASP A 22 13.08 6.93 10.32
N LEU A 23 12.45 6.24 9.37
CA LEU A 23 12.92 6.05 8.00
C LEU A 23 14.32 5.40 7.88
N SER A 24 14.78 4.73 8.92
CA SER A 24 16.13 4.14 8.99
C SER A 24 16.17 2.63 8.77
N SER A 25 15.01 1.98 8.65
CA SER A 25 14.92 0.52 8.54
C SER A 25 15.33 0.00 7.15
N ARG A 26 15.58 -1.31 7.09
CA ARG A 26 15.86 -2.02 5.84
C ARG A 26 14.60 -2.74 5.37
N THR A 27 14.50 -2.98 4.07
CA THR A 27 13.46 -3.83 3.52
C THR A 27 13.55 -5.25 4.10
N VAL A 28 12.46 -5.73 4.67
CA VAL A 28 12.37 -7.01 5.37
C VAL A 28 11.19 -7.81 4.85
N LEU A 29 11.42 -9.11 4.63
CA LEU A 29 10.37 -10.07 4.30
C LEU A 29 9.60 -10.50 5.56
N HIS A 30 8.29 -10.49 5.45
CA HIS A 30 7.37 -10.92 6.50
C HIS A 30 6.39 -11.96 5.98
N TYR A 31 5.84 -12.75 6.90
CA TYR A 31 4.78 -13.71 6.63
C TYR A 31 3.57 -13.45 7.52
N LEU A 32 2.39 -13.56 6.95
CA LEU A 32 1.10 -13.47 7.62
C LEU A 32 0.23 -14.64 7.13
N GLY A 33 0.30 -15.78 7.83
CA GLY A 33 -0.23 -17.03 7.31
C GLY A 33 0.49 -17.41 6.02
N SER A 34 -0.26 -17.60 4.94
CA SER A 34 0.27 -17.87 3.59
C SER A 34 0.69 -16.62 2.82
N LEU A 35 0.37 -15.43 3.32
CA LEU A 35 0.71 -14.17 2.66
C LEU A 35 2.14 -13.77 2.99
N ALA A 36 2.99 -13.66 1.96
CA ALA A 36 4.32 -13.08 2.05
C ALA A 36 4.30 -11.62 1.58
N TYR A 37 4.99 -10.73 2.29
CA TYR A 37 5.14 -9.33 1.89
C TYR A 37 6.46 -8.75 2.35
N PHE A 38 6.98 -7.78 1.62
CA PHE A 38 8.12 -6.98 2.04
C PHE A 38 7.64 -5.64 2.61
N SER A 39 8.26 -5.17 3.70
CA SER A 39 8.11 -3.79 4.15
C SER A 39 9.41 -3.03 4.03
N GLN A 40 9.33 -1.79 3.57
CA GLN A 40 10.50 -0.91 3.44
C GLN A 40 10.95 -0.40 4.80
N TYR A 41 9.99 -0.03 5.63
CA TYR A 41 10.19 0.53 6.96
C TYR A 41 9.31 -0.14 7.99
N ARG A 42 9.54 0.16 9.25
CA ARG A 42 8.76 -0.32 10.38
C ARG A 42 8.36 0.80 11.32
N ARG A 43 7.37 0.55 12.14
CA ARG A 43 7.03 1.41 13.26
C ARG A 43 8.21 1.48 14.24
N THR A 44 8.49 2.69 14.75
CA THR A 44 9.54 2.99 15.71
C THR A 44 8.99 3.80 16.90
N LYS A 45 9.80 3.98 17.94
CA LYS A 45 9.43 4.79 19.11
C LYS A 45 9.70 6.28 18.90
N VAL A 46 10.52 6.61 17.93
CA VAL A 46 10.93 7.98 17.57
C VAL A 46 10.81 8.15 16.06
N GLY A 47 10.76 9.39 15.58
CA GLY A 47 10.70 9.68 14.15
C GLY A 47 9.48 10.53 13.76
N ILE A 48 9.05 10.38 12.50
CA ILE A 48 7.98 11.17 11.90
C ILE A 48 6.64 10.46 12.11
N PRO A 49 5.56 11.17 12.49
CA PRO A 49 4.22 10.60 12.57
C PRO A 49 3.74 10.05 11.22
N PHE A 50 3.06 8.90 11.22
CA PHE A 50 2.51 8.32 9.99
C PHE A 50 1.55 9.26 9.25
N SER A 51 0.84 10.12 9.97
CA SER A 51 -0.04 11.12 9.37
C SER A 51 0.73 12.17 8.55
N GLU A 52 1.92 12.55 8.97
CA GLU A 52 2.79 13.47 8.25
C GLU A 52 3.45 12.78 7.06
N ILE A 53 3.94 11.54 7.25
CA ILE A 53 4.50 10.74 6.15
C ILE A 53 3.48 10.65 5.02
N LYS A 54 2.23 10.30 5.32
CA LYS A 54 1.17 10.14 4.32
C LYS A 54 0.78 11.40 3.57
N GLN A 55 1.17 12.56 4.04
CA GLN A 55 0.87 13.86 3.42
C GLN A 55 2.07 14.46 2.68
N SER A 56 3.24 13.85 2.79
CA SER A 56 4.48 14.37 2.22
C SER A 56 4.80 13.75 0.86
N ALA A 57 4.75 14.57 -0.19
CA ALA A 57 5.19 14.18 -1.53
C ALA A 57 6.71 13.90 -1.58
N GLU A 58 7.50 14.61 -0.79
CA GLU A 58 8.94 14.38 -0.69
C GLU A 58 9.26 13.00 -0.10
N ILE A 59 8.59 12.65 1.00
CA ILE A 59 8.75 11.33 1.60
C ILE A 59 8.24 10.24 0.64
N ALA A 60 7.13 10.46 -0.08
CA ALA A 60 6.66 9.53 -1.11
C ALA A 60 7.71 9.28 -2.19
N ALA A 61 8.44 10.34 -2.62
CA ALA A 61 9.53 10.21 -3.57
C ALA A 61 10.68 9.34 -3.02
N GLN A 62 11.09 9.54 -1.75
CA GLN A 62 12.12 8.73 -1.10
C GLN A 62 11.71 7.25 -1.01
N PHE A 63 10.44 6.97 -0.68
CA PHE A 63 9.92 5.61 -0.64
C PHE A 63 9.91 4.97 -2.01
N ALA A 64 9.54 5.72 -3.06
CA ALA A 64 9.56 5.23 -4.42
C ALA A 64 10.98 4.92 -4.89
N ASP A 65 11.97 5.77 -4.62
CA ASP A 65 13.36 5.55 -4.99
C ASP A 65 13.93 4.32 -4.29
N ALA A 66 13.64 4.15 -2.99
CA ALA A 66 14.03 2.94 -2.25
C ALA A 66 13.33 1.67 -2.81
N ALA A 67 12.04 1.77 -3.18
CA ALA A 67 11.31 0.69 -3.82
C ALA A 67 11.89 0.31 -5.18
N CYS A 68 12.22 1.29 -6.03
CA CYS A 68 12.85 1.06 -7.33
C CYS A 68 14.16 0.28 -7.19
N ASN A 69 15.04 0.73 -6.28
CA ASN A 69 16.30 0.04 -6.00
C ASN A 69 16.09 -1.39 -5.52
N PHE A 70 15.05 -1.65 -4.75
CA PHE A 70 14.73 -2.98 -4.26
C PHE A 70 14.14 -3.86 -5.36
N ILE A 71 13.17 -3.36 -6.13
CA ILE A 71 12.53 -4.09 -7.23
C ILE A 71 13.57 -4.49 -8.28
N GLN A 72 14.45 -3.59 -8.68
CA GLN A 72 15.50 -3.86 -9.67
C GLN A 72 16.46 -4.99 -9.26
N ARG A 73 16.64 -5.23 -7.96
CA ARG A 73 17.47 -6.35 -7.47
C ARG A 73 16.76 -7.71 -7.52
N LEU A 74 15.43 -7.71 -7.52
CA LEU A 74 14.61 -8.92 -7.49
C LEU A 74 14.03 -9.29 -8.85
N VAL A 75 13.79 -8.29 -9.69
CA VAL A 75 13.09 -8.43 -10.97
C VAL A 75 14.09 -8.13 -12.09
N SER A 76 14.44 -9.15 -12.85
CA SER A 76 15.39 -9.04 -13.95
C SER A 76 14.76 -8.47 -15.23
N ASN A 77 13.45 -8.65 -15.41
CA ASN A 77 12.68 -8.14 -16.54
C ASN A 77 11.39 -7.51 -16.05
N THR A 78 11.14 -6.26 -16.40
CA THR A 78 9.96 -5.49 -15.96
C THR A 78 8.81 -5.51 -16.96
N GLU A 79 9.00 -6.04 -18.18
CA GLU A 79 8.01 -6.00 -19.26
C GLU A 79 6.71 -6.76 -18.94
N ASP A 80 6.79 -7.84 -18.13
CA ASP A 80 5.64 -8.67 -17.76
C ASP A 80 5.00 -8.25 -16.42
N TRP A 81 5.41 -7.12 -15.87
CA TRP A 81 4.96 -6.66 -14.56
C TRP A 81 4.01 -5.48 -14.66
N ALA A 82 3.04 -5.46 -13.77
CA ALA A 82 2.19 -4.30 -13.49
C ALA A 82 2.31 -3.89 -12.02
N ILE A 83 1.93 -2.67 -11.72
CA ILE A 83 1.78 -2.17 -10.34
C ILE A 83 0.33 -1.82 -10.10
N ILE A 84 -0.19 -2.21 -8.94
CA ILE A 84 -1.48 -1.75 -8.41
C ILE A 84 -1.31 -1.32 -6.95
N THR A 85 -2.24 -0.51 -6.46
CA THR A 85 -2.38 -0.25 -5.02
C THR A 85 -3.52 -1.09 -4.44
N THR A 86 -3.47 -1.32 -3.13
CA THR A 86 -4.66 -1.72 -2.38
C THR A 86 -5.74 -0.64 -2.52
N PRO A 87 -7.04 -1.00 -2.44
CA PRO A 87 -8.11 -0.05 -2.65
C PRO A 87 -8.13 1.05 -1.59
N ARG A 88 -8.42 2.26 -2.02
CA ARG A 88 -8.63 3.40 -1.13
C ARG A 88 -9.89 3.19 -0.29
N ARG A 89 -9.77 3.32 1.02
CA ARG A 89 -10.93 3.19 1.93
C ARG A 89 -11.82 4.43 1.96
N ARG A 90 -11.31 5.57 1.50
CA ARG A 90 -12.03 6.85 1.45
C ARG A 90 -11.75 7.52 0.13
N HIS A 91 -12.79 7.97 -0.54
CA HIS A 91 -12.69 8.90 -1.64
C HIS A 91 -12.32 10.28 -1.05
N SER A 92 -11.04 10.56 -0.94
CA SER A 92 -10.56 11.91 -0.66
C SER A 92 -9.96 12.44 -1.95
N ASP A 93 -10.43 13.61 -2.38
CA ASP A 93 -9.92 14.32 -3.58
C ASP A 93 -8.51 14.90 -3.39
N GLY A 94 -7.78 14.42 -2.40
CA GLY A 94 -6.46 14.92 -2.03
C GLY A 94 -5.31 13.99 -2.40
N PHE A 95 -4.11 14.39 -2.02
CA PHE A 95 -2.89 13.62 -2.16
C PHE A 95 -3.04 12.21 -1.57
N HIS A 96 -2.67 11.20 -2.35
CA HIS A 96 -2.68 9.81 -1.93
C HIS A 96 -1.27 9.21 -2.02
N PHE A 97 -0.69 8.93 -0.87
CA PHE A 97 0.70 8.52 -0.73
C PHE A 97 1.05 7.30 -1.57
N ALA A 98 0.29 6.20 -1.45
CA ALA A 98 0.56 4.98 -2.21
C ALA A 98 0.48 5.19 -3.72
N THR A 99 -0.47 6.01 -4.21
CA THR A 99 -0.57 6.38 -5.63
C THR A 99 0.67 7.15 -6.07
N ALA A 100 1.08 8.18 -5.32
CA ALA A 100 2.26 8.99 -5.67
C ALA A 100 3.54 8.14 -5.72
N VAL A 101 3.69 7.18 -4.80
CA VAL A 101 4.80 6.22 -4.82
C VAL A 101 4.74 5.34 -6.07
N CYS A 102 3.57 4.76 -6.39
CA CYS A 102 3.41 3.88 -7.55
C CYS A 102 3.60 4.60 -8.88
N GLU A 103 3.11 5.84 -9.03
CA GLU A 103 3.34 6.68 -10.21
C GLU A 103 4.83 6.90 -10.45
N ARG A 104 5.58 7.19 -9.40
CA ARG A 104 7.03 7.38 -9.51
C ARG A 104 7.77 6.07 -9.80
N ILE A 105 7.39 4.94 -9.19
CA ILE A 105 7.97 3.64 -9.52
C ILE A 105 7.70 3.29 -10.98
N SER A 106 6.46 3.50 -11.44
CA SER A 106 6.06 3.29 -12.84
C SER A 106 6.90 4.10 -13.80
N ALA A 107 7.07 5.39 -13.54
CA ALA A 107 7.89 6.29 -14.37
C ALA A 107 9.36 5.87 -14.40
N ASN A 108 9.93 5.44 -13.25
CA ASN A 108 11.35 5.10 -13.15
C ASN A 108 11.70 3.73 -13.73
N LEU A 109 10.79 2.75 -13.64
CA LEU A 109 11.05 1.36 -14.04
C LEU A 109 10.36 0.97 -15.35
N GLY A 110 9.50 1.81 -15.91
CA GLY A 110 8.71 1.49 -17.11
C GLY A 110 7.63 0.44 -16.87
N ILE A 111 7.25 0.17 -15.61
CA ILE A 111 6.21 -0.79 -15.24
C ILE A 111 4.86 -0.08 -15.26
N PRO A 112 3.84 -0.54 -16.02
CA PRO A 112 2.54 0.10 -16.04
C PRO A 112 1.87 0.11 -14.65
N PHE A 113 1.35 1.27 -14.27
CA PHE A 113 0.59 1.46 -13.04
C PHE A 113 -0.90 1.55 -13.33
N TYR A 114 -1.67 0.62 -12.79
CA TYR A 114 -3.13 0.60 -12.87
C TYR A 114 -3.72 1.27 -11.63
N ALA A 115 -3.83 2.59 -11.67
CA ALA A 115 -4.44 3.35 -10.58
C ALA A 115 -5.91 2.92 -10.40
N ASP A 116 -6.33 2.80 -9.14
CA ASP A 116 -7.68 2.40 -8.76
C ASP A 116 -8.18 1.10 -9.44
N ALA A 117 -7.25 0.15 -9.70
CA ALA A 117 -7.59 -1.14 -10.31
C ALA A 117 -8.51 -1.98 -9.42
N VAL A 118 -8.44 -1.81 -8.10
CA VAL A 118 -9.24 -2.53 -7.11
C VAL A 118 -10.15 -1.58 -6.36
N GLN A 119 -11.42 -1.94 -6.22
CA GLN A 119 -12.40 -1.20 -5.45
C GLN A 119 -12.99 -2.06 -4.34
N CYS A 120 -13.23 -1.46 -3.18
CA CYS A 120 -14.03 -2.04 -2.12
C CYS A 120 -15.49 -1.70 -2.34
N ILE A 121 -16.34 -2.71 -2.56
CA ILE A 121 -17.77 -2.52 -2.84
C ILE A 121 -18.57 -2.38 -1.55
N ASN A 122 -18.22 -3.17 -0.53
CA ASN A 122 -18.87 -3.07 0.76
C ASN A 122 -18.07 -2.16 1.72
N ARG A 123 -18.72 -1.75 2.80
CA ARG A 123 -18.09 -0.94 3.86
C ARG A 123 -17.68 -1.79 5.07
N ASN A 124 -17.73 -3.12 4.96
CA ASN A 124 -17.35 -4.00 6.06
C ASN A 124 -15.82 -4.09 6.18
N ARG A 125 -15.30 -3.69 7.33
CA ARG A 125 -13.85 -3.70 7.58
C ARG A 125 -13.30 -5.08 7.94
N LEU A 126 -14.15 -5.96 8.42
CA LEU A 126 -13.75 -7.30 8.85
C LEU A 126 -13.83 -8.30 7.71
N ASP A 127 -14.74 -8.05 6.76
CA ASP A 127 -14.96 -8.86 5.58
C ASP A 127 -15.14 -7.94 4.36
N PRO A 128 -14.05 -7.35 3.84
CA PRO A 128 -14.12 -6.45 2.71
C PRO A 128 -14.37 -7.21 1.41
N ASP A 129 -15.35 -6.76 0.64
CA ASP A 129 -15.64 -7.26 -0.69
C ASP A 129 -14.94 -6.40 -1.74
N PHE A 130 -13.89 -6.94 -2.36
CA PHE A 130 -13.06 -6.25 -3.33
C PHE A 130 -13.28 -6.81 -4.73
N HIS A 131 -13.31 -5.90 -5.70
CA HIS A 131 -13.44 -6.24 -7.12
C HIS A 131 -12.39 -5.55 -7.96
N LEU A 132 -11.94 -6.22 -9.02
CA LEU A 132 -11.15 -5.61 -10.08
C LEU A 132 -12.08 -4.78 -10.97
N LEU A 133 -11.80 -3.49 -11.10
CA LEU A 133 -12.57 -2.57 -11.96
C LEU A 133 -12.19 -2.69 -13.43
N ARG A 134 -10.99 -3.19 -13.72
CA ARG A 134 -10.47 -3.36 -15.07
C ARG A 134 -9.48 -4.52 -15.13
N PRO A 135 -9.35 -5.17 -16.29
CA PRO A 135 -8.37 -6.21 -16.47
C PRO A 135 -6.96 -5.64 -16.37
N ILE A 136 -6.07 -6.41 -15.77
CA ILE A 136 -4.63 -6.18 -15.78
C ILE A 136 -4.05 -7.12 -16.84
N ALA A 137 -3.31 -6.60 -17.81
CA ALA A 137 -2.82 -7.41 -18.92
C ALA A 137 -1.65 -8.31 -18.50
N GLU A 138 -0.81 -7.82 -17.62
CA GLU A 138 0.44 -8.44 -17.21
C GLU A 138 0.17 -9.65 -16.30
N ARG A 139 1.02 -10.66 -16.43
CA ARG A 139 0.93 -11.91 -15.68
C ARG A 139 1.52 -11.81 -14.27
N ARG A 140 2.35 -10.81 -14.01
CA ARG A 140 3.03 -10.55 -12.75
C ARG A 140 2.62 -9.20 -12.19
N VAL A 141 2.29 -9.15 -10.91
CA VAL A 141 1.73 -7.94 -10.30
C VAL A 141 2.46 -7.58 -9.01
N ILE A 142 2.87 -6.32 -8.93
CA ILE A 142 3.32 -5.71 -7.67
C ILE A 142 2.09 -5.08 -7.02
N VAL A 143 1.74 -5.52 -5.82
CA VAL A 143 0.72 -4.89 -4.98
C VAL A 143 1.42 -3.99 -3.97
N TYR A 144 1.15 -2.70 -4.03
CA TYR A 144 1.73 -1.71 -3.13
C TYR A 144 0.70 -1.19 -2.12
N ASP A 145 1.09 -1.11 -0.84
CA ASP A 145 0.26 -0.50 0.22
C ASP A 145 1.11 0.45 1.07
N ASP A 146 0.47 1.49 1.64
CA ASP A 146 1.18 2.46 2.47
C ASP A 146 1.51 1.91 3.87
N ILE A 147 0.56 1.29 4.55
CA ILE A 147 0.74 0.79 5.91
C ILE A 147 -0.01 -0.52 6.12
N ILE A 148 0.70 -1.54 6.54
CA ILE A 148 0.07 -2.80 6.96
C ILE A 148 -0.15 -2.81 8.48
N THR A 149 -1.37 -3.18 8.88
CA THR A 149 -1.77 -3.43 10.27
C THR A 149 -2.20 -4.88 10.46
N THR A 150 -3.43 -5.22 10.10
CA THR A 150 -3.95 -6.60 10.18
C THR A 150 -3.61 -7.43 8.95
N GLY A 151 -3.37 -6.78 7.80
CA GLY A 151 -3.15 -7.43 6.51
C GLY A 151 -4.44 -7.82 5.77
N THR A 152 -5.62 -7.59 6.34
CA THR A 152 -6.91 -7.96 5.73
C THR A 152 -7.09 -7.36 4.34
N THR A 153 -6.79 -6.07 4.17
CA THR A 153 -6.89 -5.38 2.87
C THR A 153 -5.93 -6.00 1.85
N LEU A 154 -4.69 -6.25 2.24
CA LEU A 154 -3.69 -6.85 1.36
C LEU A 154 -4.08 -8.26 0.98
N SER A 155 -4.50 -9.10 1.93
CA SER A 155 -4.94 -10.49 1.68
C SER A 155 -6.11 -10.54 0.71
N ALA A 156 -7.12 -9.69 0.90
CA ALA A 156 -8.29 -9.62 0.02
C ALA A 156 -7.92 -9.11 -1.40
N THR A 157 -6.98 -8.15 -1.50
CA THR A 157 -6.47 -7.70 -2.80
C THR A 157 -5.73 -8.81 -3.52
N VAL A 158 -4.84 -9.54 -2.83
CA VAL A 158 -4.07 -10.65 -3.40
C VAL A 158 -4.97 -11.80 -3.87
N ALA A 159 -6.07 -12.07 -3.16
CA ALA A 159 -7.03 -13.11 -3.54
C ALA A 159 -7.67 -12.84 -4.92
N LEU A 160 -7.82 -11.57 -5.33
CA LEU A 160 -8.30 -11.21 -6.66
C LEU A 160 -7.31 -11.51 -7.79
N LEU A 161 -6.05 -11.76 -7.44
CA LEU A 161 -4.94 -11.98 -8.36
C LEU A 161 -4.52 -13.45 -8.42
N ALA A 162 -5.38 -14.36 -8.00
CA ALA A 162 -5.08 -15.80 -7.92
C ALA A 162 -4.77 -16.46 -9.28
N ASP A 163 -5.18 -15.81 -10.38
CA ASP A 163 -4.89 -16.23 -11.75
C ASP A 163 -3.53 -15.71 -12.30
N ARG A 164 -2.79 -14.93 -11.50
CA ARG A 164 -1.49 -14.37 -11.89
C ARG A 164 -0.37 -15.36 -11.63
N ASP A 165 0.66 -15.32 -12.50
CA ASP A 165 1.83 -16.18 -12.36
C ASP A 165 2.64 -15.83 -11.11
N PHE A 166 2.67 -14.56 -10.75
CA PHE A 166 3.35 -14.08 -9.55
C PHE A 166 2.74 -12.79 -9.00
N VAL A 167 2.60 -12.73 -7.67
CA VAL A 167 2.19 -11.52 -6.96
C VAL A 167 3.27 -11.16 -5.94
N PHE A 168 3.79 -9.94 -6.07
CA PHE A 168 4.82 -9.37 -5.21
C PHE A 168 4.22 -8.27 -4.34
N ASN A 169 4.23 -8.44 -3.02
CA ASN A 169 3.63 -7.50 -2.10
C ASN A 169 4.70 -6.62 -1.46
N LEU A 170 4.62 -5.32 -1.69
CA LEU A 170 5.53 -4.31 -1.16
C LEU A 170 4.75 -3.27 -0.35
N ILE A 171 5.15 -3.09 0.89
CA ILE A 171 4.50 -2.21 1.85
C ILE A 171 5.48 -1.12 2.28
N SER A 172 5.01 0.12 2.36
CA SER A 172 5.83 1.22 2.87
C SER A 172 6.22 0.98 4.33
N ILE A 173 5.25 0.83 5.22
CA ILE A 173 5.50 0.76 6.66
C ILE A 173 4.79 -0.44 7.30
N ASN A 174 5.54 -1.27 7.98
CA ASN A 174 4.99 -2.32 8.84
C ASN A 174 4.65 -1.74 10.21
N ASN A 175 3.36 -1.74 10.55
CA ASN A 175 2.82 -1.28 11.84
C ASN A 175 2.33 -2.45 12.71
N ARG A 176 2.95 -3.60 12.56
CA ARG A 176 2.65 -4.81 13.31
C ARG A 176 3.66 -5.02 14.42
#